data_d956c051d1bc1436e3369ed988b09e6c
#
_entry.id   d956c051d1bc1436e3369ed988b09e6c
#
_cell.length_a   1.000
_cell.length_b   1.000
_cell.length_c   1.000
_cell.angle_alpha   90.00
_cell.angle_beta   90.00
_cell.angle_gamma   90.00
#
_symmetry.space_group_name_H-M   'P 1'
#
loop_
_entity.id
_entity.type
_entity.pdbx_description
1 polymer ?
#
loop_
_entity_poly.entity_id
_entity_poly.type
_entity_poly.pdbx_seq_one_letter_code
_entity_poly.pdbx_strand_id
1 'polypeptide(L)'
;MHNYHRVWAEVNLDAIRANMESFRDNVPKEAMLCGVIKTDGYGLGAVPVAKTIDDLVWGYAVATIDEALNLRRHNITKPILVLGYVHPERFADLVDHKIRYAGFEEDKIMLLSETAKKMGKKAYVHVKVDTGMNRIGMTPEHALSFVKWLSTQENICTEGIFTHMATADMIKNQGAIEQQKRFQKIIESLKEAGCCPKICHCANSAAGIWMTNAPGNMFRIGISLYGYYPSEEVRKDIVSLTPALTLKSEIAYIKTVPTGTAIGYGATFVTDHETVVATIPIGYGDGYPRALSNKGSILIHGKKAPILGRICMDQTMVDISDIPEAKEGDEVVVIGKSGDNELSAEEVSELAGSFNYELLCDLGKRIPRVYYRHGKVVGSKDYNEDDYRDFM
;
A
#
# COMPACT_ATOMS: atom_id res chain seq x y z
N MET A 1 -9.57 21.60 -15.01
CA MET A 1 -8.61 20.48 -14.79
C MET A 1 -7.27 21.13 -14.49
N HIS A 2 -6.65 20.84 -13.35
CA HIS A 2 -5.29 21.33 -13.10
C HIS A 2 -4.34 20.58 -14.04
N ASN A 3 -3.57 21.31 -14.85
CA ASN A 3 -2.47 20.74 -15.60
C ASN A 3 -1.25 20.72 -14.66
N TYR A 4 -0.88 19.55 -14.17
CA TYR A 4 0.33 19.38 -13.37
C TYR A 4 1.53 19.27 -14.32
N HIS A 5 2.54 20.13 -14.10
CA HIS A 5 3.70 20.24 -14.99
C HIS A 5 5.01 19.85 -14.31
N ARG A 6 5.14 20.01 -12.99
CA ARG A 6 6.39 19.73 -12.29
C ARG A 6 6.64 18.22 -12.11
N VAL A 7 5.76 17.58 -11.35
CA VAL A 7 5.74 16.15 -11.07
C VAL A 7 4.35 15.75 -10.66
N TRP A 8 3.87 14.60 -11.12
CA TRP A 8 2.56 14.05 -10.75
C TRP A 8 2.56 12.53 -10.78
N ALA A 9 1.71 11.93 -9.98
CA ALA A 9 1.48 10.50 -9.94
C ALA A 9 0.12 10.18 -10.58
N GLU A 10 0.12 9.53 -11.72
CA GLU A 10 -1.10 8.99 -12.33
C GLU A 10 -1.48 7.70 -11.61
N VAL A 11 -2.72 7.63 -11.14
CA VAL A 11 -3.28 6.46 -10.47
C VAL A 11 -4.41 5.88 -11.32
N ASN A 12 -4.19 4.71 -11.88
CA ASN A 12 -5.15 4.01 -12.71
C ASN A 12 -6.14 3.21 -11.83
N LEU A 13 -7.35 3.72 -11.67
CA LEU A 13 -8.40 3.09 -10.87
C LEU A 13 -8.98 1.83 -11.54
N ASP A 14 -8.92 1.73 -12.86
CA ASP A 14 -9.33 0.50 -13.56
C ASP A 14 -8.36 -0.64 -13.24
N ALA A 15 -7.06 -0.37 -13.16
CA ALA A 15 -6.05 -1.35 -12.72
C ALA A 15 -6.29 -1.78 -11.27
N ILE A 16 -6.56 -0.83 -10.35
CA ILE A 16 -6.93 -1.14 -8.95
C ILE A 16 -8.12 -2.11 -8.90
N ARG A 17 -9.17 -1.83 -9.68
CA ARG A 17 -10.35 -2.68 -9.74
C ARG A 17 -10.05 -4.07 -10.30
N ALA A 18 -9.38 -4.14 -11.45
CA ALA A 18 -9.00 -5.38 -12.11
C ALA A 18 -8.10 -6.27 -11.22
N ASN A 19 -7.16 -5.67 -10.49
CA ASN A 19 -6.33 -6.39 -9.54
C ASN A 19 -7.16 -7.05 -8.42
N MET A 20 -8.17 -6.35 -7.87
CA MET A 20 -9.05 -6.93 -6.86
C MET A 20 -9.96 -8.02 -7.45
N GLU A 21 -10.47 -7.84 -8.67
CA GLU A 21 -11.26 -8.84 -9.39
C GLU A 21 -10.44 -10.11 -9.65
N SER A 22 -9.17 -10.00 -10.05
CA SER A 22 -8.26 -11.16 -10.19
C SER A 22 -8.11 -11.95 -8.89
N PHE A 23 -8.09 -11.29 -7.73
CA PHE A 23 -8.14 -11.99 -6.44
C PHE A 23 -9.49 -12.63 -6.18
N ARG A 24 -10.60 -11.97 -6.53
CA ARG A 24 -11.94 -12.53 -6.38
C ARG A 24 -12.09 -13.85 -7.13
N ASP A 25 -11.49 -13.94 -8.32
CA ASP A 25 -11.53 -15.12 -9.17
C ASP A 25 -10.62 -16.25 -8.63
N ASN A 26 -9.54 -15.92 -7.93
CA ASN A 26 -8.55 -16.88 -7.43
C ASN A 26 -8.90 -17.49 -6.06
N VAL A 27 -9.62 -16.76 -5.21
CA VAL A 27 -9.98 -17.23 -3.86
C VAL A 27 -11.37 -17.90 -3.85
N PRO A 28 -11.70 -18.73 -2.84
CA PRO A 28 -13.03 -19.35 -2.73
C PRO A 28 -14.16 -18.32 -2.86
N LYS A 29 -15.24 -18.65 -3.56
CA LYS A 29 -16.36 -17.73 -3.86
C LYS A 29 -16.99 -17.13 -2.60
N GLU A 30 -17.07 -17.92 -1.53
CA GLU A 30 -17.66 -17.54 -0.25
C GLU A 30 -16.70 -16.73 0.63
N ALA A 31 -15.41 -16.67 0.26
CA ALA A 31 -14.44 -15.93 1.04
C ALA A 31 -14.64 -14.43 0.89
N MET A 32 -14.50 -13.70 1.98
CA MET A 32 -14.50 -12.25 2.01
C MET A 32 -13.16 -11.70 1.54
N LEU A 33 -13.19 -10.57 0.83
CA LEU A 33 -12.00 -9.77 0.53
C LEU A 33 -11.97 -8.55 1.43
N CYS A 34 -10.81 -8.20 1.94
CA CYS A 34 -10.56 -6.99 2.71
C CYS A 34 -9.47 -6.17 2.01
N GLY A 35 -9.80 -4.95 1.57
CA GLY A 35 -8.84 -4.02 0.97
C GLY A 35 -7.94 -3.42 2.03
N VAL A 36 -6.62 -3.64 1.96
CA VAL A 36 -5.66 -3.00 2.87
C VAL A 36 -5.20 -1.69 2.24
N ILE A 37 -5.69 -0.58 2.80
CA ILE A 37 -5.54 0.76 2.26
C ILE A 37 -4.85 1.74 3.25
N LYS A 38 -4.04 1.19 4.15
CA LYS A 38 -3.22 1.96 5.09
C LYS A 38 -2.19 2.82 4.35
N THR A 39 -1.56 3.78 5.06
CA THR A 39 -0.57 4.72 4.51
C THR A 39 -1.13 5.46 3.29
N ASP A 40 -2.38 5.97 3.47
CA ASP A 40 -3.14 6.62 2.40
C ASP A 40 -3.21 5.80 1.11
N GLY A 41 -3.59 4.51 1.23
CA GLY A 41 -3.66 3.61 0.09
C GLY A 41 -2.27 3.32 -0.51
N TYR A 42 -1.27 3.01 0.34
CA TYR A 42 0.13 2.82 -0.08
C TYR A 42 0.64 4.03 -0.89
N GLY A 43 0.28 5.23 -0.47
CA GLY A 43 0.66 6.48 -1.12
C GLY A 43 -0.20 6.87 -2.34
N LEU A 44 -1.15 6.03 -2.79
CA LEU A 44 -1.93 6.28 -4.00
C LEU A 44 -3.30 6.94 -3.73
N GLY A 45 -3.69 7.12 -2.46
CA GLY A 45 -4.96 7.73 -2.08
C GLY A 45 -5.99 6.69 -1.60
N ALA A 46 -6.21 6.61 -0.28
CA ALA A 46 -7.09 5.59 0.33
C ALA A 46 -8.57 5.75 -0.08
N VAL A 47 -9.06 6.98 -0.19
CA VAL A 47 -10.47 7.26 -0.51
C VAL A 47 -10.84 6.86 -1.94
N PRO A 48 -10.13 7.29 -2.99
CA PRO A 48 -10.40 6.84 -4.35
C PRO A 48 -10.29 5.32 -4.52
N VAL A 49 -9.25 4.71 -3.91
CA VAL A 49 -9.08 3.25 -3.92
C VAL A 49 -10.26 2.55 -3.25
N ALA A 50 -10.66 3.00 -2.04
CA ALA A 50 -11.79 2.41 -1.34
C ALA A 50 -13.08 2.46 -2.18
N LYS A 51 -13.42 3.63 -2.72
CA LYS A 51 -14.62 3.79 -3.56
C LYS A 51 -14.58 2.97 -4.85
N THR A 52 -13.39 2.71 -5.37
CA THR A 52 -13.23 1.90 -6.59
C THR A 52 -13.54 0.42 -6.39
N ILE A 53 -13.26 -0.12 -5.19
CA ILE A 53 -13.43 -1.55 -4.88
C ILE A 53 -14.55 -1.83 -3.89
N ASP A 54 -15.38 -0.82 -3.56
CA ASP A 54 -16.36 -0.92 -2.47
C ASP A 54 -17.33 -2.10 -2.64
N ASP A 55 -17.79 -2.36 -3.84
CA ASP A 55 -18.69 -3.47 -4.17
C ASP A 55 -18.02 -4.86 -4.10
N LEU A 56 -16.68 -4.94 -4.19
CA LEU A 56 -15.92 -6.20 -4.22
C LEU A 56 -15.47 -6.68 -2.83
N VAL A 57 -15.48 -5.82 -1.82
CA VAL A 57 -14.87 -6.12 -0.51
C VAL A 57 -15.90 -6.18 0.62
N TRP A 58 -15.62 -6.97 1.65
CA TRP A 58 -16.29 -6.91 2.94
C TRP A 58 -16.08 -5.56 3.63
N GLY A 59 -14.85 -5.04 3.55
CA GLY A 59 -14.43 -3.81 4.20
C GLY A 59 -12.94 -3.55 3.99
N TYR A 60 -12.39 -2.70 4.84
CA TYR A 60 -11.05 -2.17 4.70
C TYR A 60 -10.19 -2.41 5.94
N ALA A 61 -8.87 -2.43 5.75
CA ALA A 61 -7.92 -2.45 6.85
C ALA A 61 -6.92 -1.29 6.70
N VAL A 62 -6.73 -0.58 7.82
CA VAL A 62 -5.83 0.57 7.96
C VAL A 62 -4.87 0.37 9.13
N ALA A 63 -3.86 1.24 9.27
CA ALA A 63 -2.89 1.14 10.35
C ALA A 63 -3.26 1.98 11.57
N THR A 64 -3.94 3.11 11.38
CA THR A 64 -4.24 4.08 12.44
C THR A 64 -5.71 4.44 12.50
N ILE A 65 -6.13 4.95 13.67
CA ILE A 65 -7.51 5.46 13.85
C ILE A 65 -7.77 6.67 12.96
N ASP A 66 -6.79 7.52 12.71
CA ASP A 66 -6.96 8.73 11.90
C ASP A 66 -7.18 8.39 10.41
N GLU A 67 -6.53 7.34 9.89
CA GLU A 67 -6.83 6.79 8.56
C GLU A 67 -8.28 6.30 8.48
N ALA A 68 -8.75 5.59 9.51
CA ALA A 68 -10.13 5.10 9.56
C ALA A 68 -11.15 6.25 9.60
N LEU A 69 -10.89 7.28 10.41
CA LEU A 69 -11.74 8.47 10.50
C LEU A 69 -11.74 9.28 9.20
N ASN A 70 -10.61 9.34 8.51
CA ASN A 70 -10.54 9.96 7.19
C ASN A 70 -11.48 9.28 6.19
N LEU A 71 -11.48 7.94 6.16
CA LEU A 71 -12.41 7.17 5.33
C LEU A 71 -13.87 7.45 5.71
N ARG A 72 -14.20 7.54 7.00
CA ARG A 72 -15.56 7.86 7.49
C ARG A 72 -16.00 9.25 7.03
N ARG A 73 -15.11 10.27 7.11
CA ARG A 73 -15.40 11.63 6.62
C ARG A 73 -15.72 11.67 5.13
N HIS A 74 -15.21 10.71 4.34
CA HIS A 74 -15.50 10.57 2.91
C HIS A 74 -16.58 9.53 2.61
N ASN A 75 -17.50 9.28 3.56
CA ASN A 75 -18.68 8.43 3.43
C ASN A 75 -18.38 6.95 3.13
N ILE A 76 -17.21 6.44 3.50
CA ILE A 76 -16.96 5.00 3.49
C ILE A 76 -17.67 4.37 4.69
N THR A 77 -18.73 3.59 4.44
CA THR A 77 -19.62 3.03 5.46
C THR A 77 -19.30 1.58 5.82
N LYS A 78 -18.62 0.85 4.92
CA LYS A 78 -18.23 -0.54 5.16
C LYS A 78 -17.34 -0.72 6.39
N PRO A 79 -17.19 -1.96 6.92
CA PRO A 79 -16.31 -2.25 8.03
C PRO A 79 -14.88 -1.73 7.78
N ILE A 80 -14.28 -1.14 8.83
CA ILE A 80 -12.88 -0.72 8.82
C ILE A 80 -12.19 -1.35 10.03
N LEU A 81 -11.11 -2.09 9.81
CA LEU A 81 -10.29 -2.70 10.84
C LEU A 81 -8.98 -1.92 10.98
N VAL A 82 -8.70 -1.39 12.17
CA VAL A 82 -7.37 -0.88 12.50
C VAL A 82 -6.48 -2.05 12.89
N LEU A 83 -5.43 -2.29 12.11
CA LEU A 83 -4.51 -3.42 12.28
C LEU A 83 -3.44 -3.17 13.36
N GLY A 84 -3.24 -1.91 13.73
CA GLY A 84 -2.19 -1.45 14.63
C GLY A 84 -2.72 -1.01 15.99
N TYR A 85 -1.84 -0.28 16.69
CA TYR A 85 -2.13 0.29 17.99
C TYR A 85 -3.13 1.45 17.91
N VAL A 86 -4.05 1.49 18.87
CA VAL A 86 -4.93 2.64 19.12
C VAL A 86 -4.80 3.03 20.58
N HIS A 87 -4.46 4.28 20.84
CA HIS A 87 -4.36 4.78 22.21
C HIS A 87 -5.74 4.76 22.91
N PRO A 88 -5.86 4.36 24.19
CA PRO A 88 -7.14 4.25 24.89
C PRO A 88 -8.01 5.51 24.88
N GLU A 89 -7.41 6.70 24.88
CA GLU A 89 -8.14 7.98 24.75
C GLU A 89 -8.93 8.10 23.44
N ARG A 90 -8.58 7.31 22.42
CA ARG A 90 -9.25 7.28 21.12
C ARG A 90 -10.28 6.14 20.99
N PHE A 91 -10.56 5.40 22.08
CA PHE A 91 -11.53 4.31 22.05
C PHE A 91 -12.96 4.79 21.80
N ALA A 92 -13.29 6.02 22.23
CA ALA A 92 -14.57 6.63 21.88
C ALA A 92 -14.76 6.75 20.35
N ASP A 93 -13.71 7.09 19.61
CA ASP A 93 -13.75 7.17 18.14
C ASP A 93 -14.02 5.79 17.51
N LEU A 94 -13.38 4.73 18.03
CA LEU A 94 -13.64 3.35 17.57
C LEU A 94 -15.12 3.00 17.72
N VAL A 95 -15.67 3.29 18.90
CA VAL A 95 -17.06 2.95 19.24
C VAL A 95 -18.05 3.77 18.43
N ASP A 96 -17.84 5.10 18.36
CA ASP A 96 -18.75 6.02 17.68
C ASP A 96 -18.86 5.72 16.19
N HIS A 97 -17.74 5.53 15.55
CA HIS A 97 -17.63 5.30 14.11
C HIS A 97 -17.68 3.81 13.70
N LYS A 98 -17.98 2.89 14.65
CA LYS A 98 -18.02 1.44 14.41
C LYS A 98 -16.76 0.94 13.68
N ILE A 99 -15.59 1.36 14.16
CA ILE A 99 -14.28 0.93 13.66
C ILE A 99 -13.84 -0.29 14.48
N ARG A 100 -13.33 -1.32 13.82
CA ARG A 100 -12.87 -2.57 14.42
C ARG A 100 -11.50 -2.39 15.03
N TYR A 101 -11.33 -2.92 16.23
CA TYR A 101 -10.08 -2.89 16.98
C TYR A 101 -9.37 -4.26 16.93
N ALA A 102 -8.06 -4.28 16.70
CA ALA A 102 -7.23 -5.46 16.85
C ALA A 102 -6.91 -5.66 18.33
N GLY A 103 -7.69 -6.49 19.03
CA GLY A 103 -7.59 -6.68 20.47
C GLY A 103 -6.81 -7.94 20.84
N PHE A 104 -5.90 -7.83 21.82
CA PHE A 104 -5.09 -8.94 22.32
C PHE A 104 -4.60 -8.74 23.78
N GLU A 105 -5.04 -7.66 24.46
CA GLU A 105 -4.68 -7.31 25.84
C GLU A 105 -5.98 -7.11 26.64
N GLU A 106 -6.12 -7.81 27.77
CA GLU A 106 -7.34 -7.77 28.59
C GLU A 106 -7.62 -6.38 29.16
N ASP A 107 -6.62 -5.68 29.66
CA ASP A 107 -6.74 -4.33 30.21
C ASP A 107 -7.26 -3.33 29.16
N LYS A 108 -6.79 -3.41 27.92
CA LYS A 108 -7.27 -2.55 26.81
C LYS A 108 -8.71 -2.89 26.43
N ILE A 109 -9.07 -4.18 26.43
CA ILE A 109 -10.44 -4.61 26.17
C ILE A 109 -11.39 -4.14 27.28
N MET A 110 -10.97 -4.19 28.54
CA MET A 110 -11.78 -3.67 29.65
C MET A 110 -12.05 -2.17 29.48
N LEU A 111 -11.03 -1.37 29.18
CA LEU A 111 -11.19 0.06 28.92
C LEU A 111 -12.10 0.34 27.71
N LEU A 112 -11.97 -0.46 26.65
CA LEU A 112 -12.85 -0.36 25.48
C LEU A 112 -14.29 -0.72 25.81
N SER A 113 -14.51 -1.77 26.59
CA SER A 113 -15.84 -2.21 27.06
C SER A 113 -16.51 -1.13 27.93
N GLU A 114 -15.76 -0.53 28.87
CA GLU A 114 -16.26 0.58 29.67
C GLU A 114 -16.63 1.80 28.83
N THR A 115 -15.80 2.15 27.85
CA THR A 115 -16.06 3.24 26.92
C THR A 115 -17.34 2.96 26.12
N ALA A 116 -17.50 1.76 25.58
CA ALA A 116 -18.68 1.35 24.84
C ALA A 116 -19.94 1.40 25.74
N LYS A 117 -19.84 0.94 27.00
CA LYS A 117 -20.93 1.00 28.00
C LYS A 117 -21.37 2.44 28.27
N LYS A 118 -20.41 3.34 28.51
CA LYS A 118 -20.70 4.78 28.75
C LYS A 118 -21.41 5.43 27.57
N MET A 119 -21.13 4.97 26.35
CA MET A 119 -21.73 5.47 25.10
C MET A 119 -23.05 4.77 24.74
N GLY A 120 -23.47 3.73 25.48
CA GLY A 120 -24.67 2.92 25.17
C GLY A 120 -24.54 2.18 23.83
N LYS A 121 -23.29 1.83 23.42
CA LYS A 121 -22.97 1.20 22.13
C LYS A 121 -22.18 -0.08 22.35
N LYS A 122 -21.89 -0.80 21.24
CA LYS A 122 -20.96 -1.94 21.22
C LYS A 122 -19.68 -1.60 20.49
N ALA A 123 -18.55 -2.08 20.99
CA ALA A 123 -17.27 -2.07 20.30
C ALA A 123 -17.06 -3.39 19.55
N TYR A 124 -16.46 -3.33 18.38
CA TYR A 124 -16.16 -4.49 17.54
C TYR A 124 -14.68 -4.84 17.63
N VAL A 125 -14.39 -6.11 17.89
CA VAL A 125 -13.02 -6.60 18.10
C VAL A 125 -12.71 -7.76 17.16
N HIS A 126 -11.55 -7.69 16.51
CA HIS A 126 -10.87 -8.82 15.90
C HIS A 126 -9.70 -9.21 16.78
N VAL A 127 -9.75 -10.41 17.34
CA VAL A 127 -8.69 -10.93 18.22
C VAL A 127 -7.42 -11.17 17.42
N LYS A 128 -6.29 -10.56 17.83
CA LYS A 128 -5.00 -10.76 17.17
C LYS A 128 -4.20 -11.84 17.90
N VAL A 129 -3.85 -12.90 17.16
CA VAL A 129 -2.97 -13.97 17.64
C VAL A 129 -1.63 -13.91 16.91
N ASP A 130 -0.55 -14.10 17.64
CA ASP A 130 0.78 -14.22 17.06
C ASP A 130 1.11 -15.71 16.85
N THR A 131 1.21 -16.11 15.59
CA THR A 131 1.57 -17.49 15.22
C THR A 131 3.01 -17.61 14.72
N GLY A 132 3.79 -16.49 14.77
CA GLY A 132 5.19 -16.50 14.37
C GLY A 132 5.68 -15.23 13.64
N MET A 133 4.87 -14.15 13.64
CA MET A 133 5.32 -12.84 13.15
C MET A 133 6.13 -12.07 14.22
N ASN A 134 5.87 -12.33 15.50
CA ASN A 134 6.53 -11.75 16.68
C ASN A 134 6.54 -10.21 16.70
N ARG A 135 5.41 -9.61 16.29
CA ARG A 135 5.25 -8.16 16.26
C ARG A 135 4.21 -7.66 17.25
N ILE A 136 2.99 -8.18 17.18
CA ILE A 136 1.86 -7.93 18.10
C ILE A 136 0.94 -9.15 18.13
N GLY A 137 0.19 -9.29 19.21
CA GLY A 137 -0.79 -10.38 19.37
C GLY A 137 -0.47 -11.27 20.58
N MET A 138 -1.50 -11.96 21.07
CA MET A 138 -1.33 -12.95 22.12
C MET A 138 -0.73 -14.25 21.57
N THR A 139 -0.20 -15.08 22.45
CA THR A 139 0.30 -16.43 22.08
C THR A 139 -0.86 -17.35 21.72
N PRO A 140 -0.62 -18.38 20.87
CA PRO A 140 -1.64 -19.35 20.47
C PRO A 140 -2.34 -20.04 21.63
N GLU A 141 -1.60 -20.35 22.70
CA GLU A 141 -2.08 -21.07 23.89
C GLU A 141 -3.14 -20.28 24.66
N HIS A 142 -3.06 -18.95 24.63
CA HIS A 142 -4.01 -18.07 25.32
C HIS A 142 -5.25 -17.73 24.48
N ALA A 143 -5.26 -18.04 23.18
CA ALA A 143 -6.34 -17.61 22.28
C ALA A 143 -7.72 -18.12 22.71
N LEU A 144 -7.83 -19.39 23.09
CA LEU A 144 -9.10 -20.01 23.50
C LEU A 144 -9.64 -19.38 24.79
N SER A 145 -8.83 -19.24 25.84
CA SER A 145 -9.22 -18.65 27.12
C SER A 145 -9.63 -17.18 26.94
N PHE A 146 -8.86 -16.43 26.14
CA PHE A 146 -9.15 -15.03 25.86
C PHE A 146 -10.47 -14.84 25.10
N VAL A 147 -10.74 -15.63 24.05
CA VAL A 147 -12.00 -15.54 23.30
C VAL A 147 -13.18 -15.92 24.17
N LYS A 148 -13.07 -16.94 25.04
CA LYS A 148 -14.10 -17.29 26.02
C LYS A 148 -14.36 -16.15 27.00
N TRP A 149 -13.29 -15.57 27.56
CA TRP A 149 -13.41 -14.41 28.45
C TRP A 149 -14.03 -13.22 27.71
N LEU A 150 -13.62 -12.93 26.48
CA LEU A 150 -14.12 -11.83 25.67
C LEU A 150 -15.62 -11.97 25.40
N SER A 151 -16.14 -13.20 25.26
CA SER A 151 -17.57 -13.46 25.06
C SER A 151 -18.44 -13.12 26.30
N THR A 152 -17.84 -12.96 27.47
CA THR A 152 -18.53 -12.51 28.70
C THR A 152 -18.64 -10.99 28.80
N GLN A 153 -17.98 -10.23 27.91
CA GLN A 153 -17.97 -8.78 27.93
C GLN A 153 -19.19 -8.23 27.18
N GLU A 154 -20.20 -7.75 27.91
CA GLU A 154 -21.52 -7.36 27.36
C GLU A 154 -21.46 -6.31 26.24
N ASN A 155 -20.47 -5.39 26.29
CA ASN A 155 -20.37 -4.27 25.35
C ASN A 155 -19.35 -4.53 24.21
N ILE A 156 -18.79 -5.74 24.15
CA ILE A 156 -17.87 -6.16 23.10
C ILE A 156 -18.57 -7.13 22.15
N CYS A 157 -18.36 -6.92 20.86
CA CYS A 157 -18.69 -7.84 19.80
C CYS A 157 -17.39 -8.47 19.25
N THR A 158 -17.15 -9.73 19.58
CA THR A 158 -16.03 -10.51 19.05
C THR A 158 -16.36 -10.91 17.61
N GLU A 159 -16.12 -10.01 16.66
CA GLU A 159 -16.48 -10.19 15.25
C GLU A 159 -15.52 -11.14 14.53
N GLY A 160 -14.22 -11.07 14.87
CA GLY A 160 -13.21 -11.86 14.17
C GLY A 160 -12.01 -12.30 15.02
N ILE A 161 -11.20 -13.17 14.43
CA ILE A 161 -9.88 -13.58 14.92
C ILE A 161 -8.89 -13.64 13.76
N PHE A 162 -7.65 -13.18 13.98
CA PHE A 162 -6.67 -13.18 12.91
C PHE A 162 -5.22 -13.33 13.35
N THR A 163 -4.40 -13.75 12.41
CA THR A 163 -2.95 -13.70 12.47
C THR A 163 -2.37 -13.01 11.23
N HIS A 164 -1.04 -12.93 11.13
CA HIS A 164 -0.34 -12.41 9.95
C HIS A 164 0.83 -13.31 9.58
N MET A 165 0.89 -13.69 8.31
CA MET A 165 1.96 -14.52 7.77
C MET A 165 3.24 -13.70 7.61
N ALA A 166 4.34 -14.18 8.17
CA ALA A 166 5.64 -13.51 8.13
C ALA A 166 6.42 -13.77 6.84
N THR A 167 6.24 -14.96 6.25
CA THR A 167 7.07 -15.47 5.15
C THR A 167 6.25 -16.03 3.99
N ALA A 168 4.99 -15.58 3.83
CA ALA A 168 4.14 -16.07 2.74
C ALA A 168 4.63 -15.65 1.34
N ASP A 169 5.44 -14.62 1.27
CA ASP A 169 6.14 -14.12 0.08
C ASP A 169 7.44 -14.89 -0.24
N MET A 170 7.88 -15.75 0.66
CA MET A 170 9.06 -16.63 0.52
C MET A 170 8.59 -18.08 0.32
N ILE A 171 8.25 -18.47 -0.90
CA ILE A 171 7.61 -19.77 -1.19
C ILE A 171 8.45 -20.96 -0.72
N LYS A 172 9.77 -20.83 -0.75
CA LYS A 172 10.71 -21.88 -0.26
C LYS A 172 10.78 -21.98 1.27
N ASN A 173 10.26 -20.98 2.00
CA ASN A 173 10.29 -20.94 3.45
C ASN A 173 9.04 -21.64 4.03
N GLN A 174 9.23 -22.64 4.89
CA GLN A 174 8.13 -23.38 5.51
C GLN A 174 7.40 -22.60 6.63
N GLY A 175 7.90 -21.43 7.04
CA GLY A 175 7.36 -20.66 8.15
C GLY A 175 5.88 -20.29 7.99
N ALA A 176 5.45 -19.89 6.78
CA ALA A 176 4.05 -19.57 6.50
C ALA A 176 3.14 -20.80 6.65
N ILE A 177 3.60 -21.98 6.22
CA ILE A 177 2.85 -23.24 6.36
C ILE A 177 2.71 -23.63 7.84
N GLU A 178 3.77 -23.43 8.63
CA GLU A 178 3.70 -23.68 10.07
C GLU A 178 2.77 -22.71 10.78
N GLN A 179 2.81 -21.41 10.43
CA GLN A 179 1.88 -20.42 10.94
C GLN A 179 0.43 -20.77 10.57
N GLN A 180 0.19 -21.25 9.36
CA GLN A 180 -1.10 -21.74 8.89
C GLN A 180 -1.60 -22.90 9.78
N LYS A 181 -0.77 -23.91 10.03
CA LYS A 181 -1.12 -25.05 10.88
C LYS A 181 -1.44 -24.64 12.31
N ARG A 182 -0.66 -23.70 12.89
CA ARG A 182 -0.93 -23.17 14.23
C ARG A 182 -2.27 -22.43 14.28
N PHE A 183 -2.55 -21.59 13.29
CA PHE A 183 -3.81 -20.84 13.22
C PHE A 183 -5.02 -21.76 12.99
N GLN A 184 -4.86 -22.81 12.17
CA GLN A 184 -5.89 -23.82 11.95
C GLN A 184 -6.29 -24.53 13.27
N LYS A 185 -5.32 -24.97 14.08
CA LYS A 185 -5.57 -25.57 15.39
C LYS A 185 -6.33 -24.65 16.33
N ILE A 186 -6.05 -23.34 16.31
CA ILE A 186 -6.78 -22.34 17.11
C ILE A 186 -8.25 -22.29 16.67
N ILE A 187 -8.50 -22.20 15.36
CA ILE A 187 -9.87 -22.18 14.83
C ILE A 187 -10.64 -23.45 15.20
N GLU A 188 -10.00 -24.62 15.10
CA GLU A 188 -10.60 -25.90 15.49
C GLU A 188 -10.98 -25.92 16.95
N SER A 189 -10.06 -25.57 17.86
CA SER A 189 -10.34 -25.49 19.30
C SER A 189 -11.46 -24.51 19.65
N LEU A 190 -11.54 -23.37 18.94
CA LEU A 190 -12.62 -22.40 19.13
C LEU A 190 -13.98 -22.92 18.64
N LYS A 191 -13.98 -23.67 17.52
CA LYS A 191 -15.21 -24.33 17.00
C LYS A 191 -15.70 -25.43 17.94
N GLU A 192 -14.81 -26.28 18.42
CA GLU A 192 -15.14 -27.33 19.41
C GLU A 192 -15.72 -26.73 20.70
N ALA A 193 -15.19 -25.58 21.13
CA ALA A 193 -15.69 -24.85 22.29
C ALA A 193 -16.96 -24.04 22.04
N GLY A 194 -17.49 -24.00 20.80
CA GLY A 194 -18.69 -23.24 20.42
C GLY A 194 -18.53 -21.70 20.48
N CYS A 195 -17.29 -21.19 20.48
CA CYS A 195 -17.02 -19.75 20.61
C CYS A 195 -16.19 -19.15 19.46
N CYS A 196 -16.12 -19.85 18.32
CA CYS A 196 -15.36 -19.36 17.16
C CYS A 196 -16.02 -18.09 16.58
N PRO A 197 -15.27 -16.97 16.44
CA PRO A 197 -15.78 -15.77 15.78
C PRO A 197 -16.18 -16.05 14.32
N LYS A 198 -17.09 -15.24 13.80
CA LYS A 198 -17.64 -15.40 12.44
C LYS A 198 -16.58 -15.19 11.34
N ILE A 199 -15.59 -14.33 11.60
CA ILE A 199 -14.56 -13.95 10.65
C ILE A 199 -13.20 -14.45 11.16
N CYS A 200 -12.60 -15.38 10.41
CA CYS A 200 -11.25 -15.88 10.69
C CYS A 200 -10.34 -15.50 9.51
N HIS A 201 -9.17 -14.90 9.78
CA HIS A 201 -8.32 -14.48 8.67
C HIS A 201 -6.81 -14.51 8.99
N CYS A 202 -6.03 -15.09 8.07
CA CYS A 202 -4.56 -15.13 8.16
C CYS A 202 -3.88 -14.63 6.88
N ALA A 203 -4.50 -14.84 5.72
CA ALA A 203 -3.91 -14.56 4.42
C ALA A 203 -3.71 -13.06 4.17
N ASN A 204 -2.48 -12.69 3.78
CA ASN A 204 -2.10 -11.43 3.15
C ASN A 204 -2.10 -11.58 1.61
N SER A 205 -1.60 -10.59 0.86
CA SER A 205 -1.53 -10.66 -0.62
C SER A 205 -0.80 -11.91 -1.10
N ALA A 206 0.37 -12.22 -0.53
CA ALA A 206 1.16 -13.39 -0.94
C ALA A 206 0.40 -14.70 -0.71
N ALA A 207 -0.12 -14.90 0.50
CA ALA A 207 -0.93 -16.06 0.82
C ALA A 207 -2.20 -16.13 -0.04
N GLY A 208 -2.82 -15.00 -0.37
CA GLY A 208 -3.97 -14.93 -1.28
C GLY A 208 -3.68 -15.37 -2.71
N ILE A 209 -2.42 -15.33 -3.15
CA ILE A 209 -2.02 -15.81 -4.47
C ILE A 209 -1.90 -17.34 -4.48
N TRP A 210 -1.13 -17.95 -3.57
CA TRP A 210 -0.78 -19.37 -3.67
C TRP A 210 -1.30 -20.26 -2.53
N MET A 211 -1.75 -19.67 -1.41
CA MET A 211 -2.31 -20.39 -0.26
C MET A 211 -3.84 -20.21 -0.19
N THR A 212 -4.56 -20.47 -1.28
CA THR A 212 -6.02 -20.25 -1.34
C THR A 212 -6.82 -21.09 -0.34
N ASN A 213 -6.24 -22.18 0.18
CA ASN A 213 -6.78 -23.00 1.27
C ASN A 213 -6.32 -22.52 2.65
N ALA A 214 -5.78 -21.31 2.80
CA ALA A 214 -5.40 -20.76 4.09
C ALA A 214 -6.61 -20.76 5.05
N PRO A 215 -6.41 -21.13 6.34
CA PRO A 215 -7.50 -21.23 7.29
C PRO A 215 -8.19 -19.88 7.50
N GLY A 216 -9.52 -19.92 7.48
CA GLY A 216 -10.37 -18.76 7.62
C GLY A 216 -11.25 -18.51 6.40
N ASN A 217 -11.91 -17.37 6.40
CA ASN A 217 -12.90 -17.00 5.38
C ASN A 217 -12.74 -15.56 4.88
N MET A 218 -11.58 -14.90 5.15
CA MET A 218 -11.29 -13.58 4.64
C MET A 218 -9.81 -13.42 4.25
N PHE A 219 -9.56 -12.79 3.10
CA PHE A 219 -8.24 -12.48 2.54
C PHE A 219 -8.01 -10.97 2.59
N ARG A 220 -6.83 -10.55 3.08
CA ARG A 220 -6.46 -9.13 3.19
C ARG A 220 -5.48 -8.77 2.08
N ILE A 221 -5.99 -8.10 1.05
CA ILE A 221 -5.23 -7.74 -0.15
C ILE A 221 -4.62 -6.35 0.04
N GLY A 222 -3.29 -6.30 0.11
CA GLY A 222 -2.49 -5.08 0.28
C GLY A 222 -1.76 -4.72 -1.01
N ILE A 223 -0.46 -4.94 -1.07
CA ILE A 223 0.39 -4.50 -2.19
C ILE A 223 -0.14 -4.92 -3.56
N SER A 224 -0.71 -6.11 -3.65
CA SER A 224 -1.23 -6.62 -4.91
C SER A 224 -2.51 -5.92 -5.39
N LEU A 225 -3.23 -5.24 -4.50
CA LEU A 225 -4.32 -4.32 -4.89
C LEU A 225 -3.79 -3.21 -5.80
N TYR A 226 -2.56 -2.76 -5.57
CA TYR A 226 -1.88 -1.71 -6.33
C TYR A 226 -1.12 -2.23 -7.56
N GLY A 227 -1.20 -3.54 -7.83
CA GLY A 227 -0.66 -4.16 -9.03
C GLY A 227 0.77 -4.67 -8.90
N TYR A 228 1.25 -4.85 -7.67
CA TYR A 228 2.61 -5.33 -7.42
C TYR A 228 2.62 -6.69 -6.74
N TYR A 229 3.55 -7.55 -7.17
CA TYR A 229 3.77 -8.83 -6.51
C TYR A 229 4.53 -8.64 -5.20
N PRO A 230 4.19 -9.42 -4.16
CA PRO A 230 4.83 -9.31 -2.84
C PRO A 230 6.34 -9.60 -2.84
N SER A 231 6.82 -10.44 -3.74
CA SER A 231 8.22 -10.74 -3.99
C SER A 231 8.41 -11.41 -5.36
N GLU A 232 9.65 -11.55 -5.79
CA GLU A 232 10.00 -12.28 -7.02
C GLU A 232 9.78 -13.81 -6.91
N GLU A 233 9.69 -14.36 -5.70
CA GLU A 233 9.39 -15.79 -5.49
C GLU A 233 7.93 -16.14 -5.70
N VAL A 234 7.03 -15.15 -5.60
CA VAL A 234 5.58 -15.39 -5.76
C VAL A 234 5.24 -15.64 -7.22
N ARG A 235 4.47 -16.70 -7.47
CA ARG A 235 4.05 -17.10 -8.82
C ARG A 235 3.18 -16.01 -9.47
N LYS A 236 3.67 -15.47 -10.59
CA LYS A 236 3.01 -14.38 -11.34
C LYS A 236 1.93 -14.89 -12.32
N ASP A 237 1.85 -16.19 -12.54
CA ASP A 237 0.88 -16.85 -13.43
C ASP A 237 -0.47 -17.18 -12.77
N ILE A 238 -0.59 -17.03 -11.46
CA ILE A 238 -1.82 -17.38 -10.71
C ILE A 238 -2.80 -16.22 -10.67
N VAL A 239 -2.33 -15.01 -10.39
CA VAL A 239 -3.14 -13.78 -10.32
C VAL A 239 -2.50 -12.76 -11.24
N SER A 240 -3.24 -12.26 -12.22
CA SER A 240 -2.74 -11.21 -13.12
C SER A 240 -2.83 -9.86 -12.42
N LEU A 241 -1.70 -9.15 -12.34
CA LEU A 241 -1.62 -7.84 -11.71
C LEU A 241 -1.13 -6.79 -12.70
N THR A 242 -1.72 -5.61 -12.62
CA THR A 242 -1.32 -4.44 -13.42
C THR A 242 -0.95 -3.31 -12.48
N PRO A 243 0.29 -2.76 -12.54
CA PRO A 243 0.68 -1.60 -11.75
C PRO A 243 -0.29 -0.43 -11.96
N ALA A 244 -0.74 0.16 -10.85
CA ALA A 244 -1.70 1.25 -10.89
C ALA A 244 -1.02 2.64 -10.91
N LEU A 245 0.29 2.71 -10.60
CA LEU A 245 1.06 3.95 -10.55
C LEU A 245 1.87 4.17 -11.81
N THR A 246 1.82 5.40 -12.33
CA THR A 246 2.85 5.96 -13.21
C THR A 246 3.30 7.30 -12.64
N LEU A 247 4.60 7.45 -12.34
CA LEU A 247 5.18 8.69 -11.85
C LEU A 247 5.81 9.44 -13.01
N LYS A 248 5.34 10.66 -13.24
CA LYS A 248 5.72 11.51 -14.37
C LYS A 248 6.25 12.86 -13.92
N SER A 249 7.01 13.48 -14.82
CA SER A 249 7.51 14.85 -14.72
C SER A 249 7.68 15.43 -16.12
N GLU A 250 8.37 16.55 -16.25
CA GLU A 250 8.73 17.15 -17.54
C GLU A 250 10.18 17.62 -17.54
N ILE A 251 10.75 17.90 -18.70
CA ILE A 251 12.06 18.53 -18.81
C ILE A 251 11.92 20.03 -18.51
N ALA A 252 12.54 20.47 -17.41
CA ALA A 252 12.47 21.87 -16.99
C ALA A 252 13.56 22.73 -17.67
N TYR A 253 14.71 22.17 -18.00
CA TYR A 253 15.84 22.89 -18.59
C TYR A 253 16.81 21.95 -19.32
N ILE A 254 17.37 22.41 -20.42
CA ILE A 254 18.40 21.69 -21.19
C ILE A 254 19.62 22.58 -21.39
N LYS A 255 20.81 21.99 -21.25
CA LYS A 255 22.09 22.65 -21.58
C LYS A 255 23.12 21.66 -22.08
N THR A 256 24.03 22.11 -22.92
CA THR A 256 25.24 21.37 -23.29
C THR A 256 26.40 21.82 -22.42
N VAL A 257 27.16 20.86 -21.91
CA VAL A 257 28.35 21.11 -21.10
C VAL A 257 29.56 20.41 -21.70
N PRO A 258 30.78 21.05 -21.67
CA PRO A 258 31.99 20.43 -22.22
C PRO A 258 32.49 19.26 -21.36
N THR A 259 33.38 18.44 -21.94
CA THR A 259 34.16 17.44 -21.22
C THR A 259 34.82 18.04 -19.97
N GLY A 260 34.89 17.25 -18.89
CA GLY A 260 35.52 17.65 -17.63
C GLY A 260 34.60 18.51 -16.74
N THR A 261 33.30 18.65 -17.07
CA THR A 261 32.34 19.40 -16.27
C THR A 261 31.80 18.55 -15.15
N ALA A 262 31.91 19.03 -13.91
CA ALA A 262 31.31 18.39 -12.72
C ALA A 262 29.81 18.65 -12.66
N ILE A 263 29.01 17.60 -12.38
CA ILE A 263 27.54 17.67 -12.30
C ILE A 263 27.06 17.43 -10.85
N GLY A 264 26.27 18.37 -10.35
CA GLY A 264 25.55 18.27 -9.07
C GLY A 264 26.42 18.36 -7.82
N TYR A 265 25.79 18.10 -6.67
CA TYR A 265 26.46 18.23 -5.36
C TYR A 265 27.61 17.25 -5.17
N GLY A 266 28.75 17.78 -4.72
CA GLY A 266 29.94 17.01 -4.41
C GLY A 266 30.69 16.51 -5.61
N ALA A 267 30.35 17.00 -6.83
CA ALA A 267 31.05 16.67 -8.08
C ALA A 267 31.27 15.14 -8.26
N THR A 268 30.25 14.33 -7.91
CA THR A 268 30.37 12.86 -7.94
C THR A 268 30.27 12.26 -9.35
N PHE A 269 29.95 13.09 -10.33
CA PHE A 269 29.99 12.80 -11.75
C PHE A 269 30.75 13.92 -12.46
N VAL A 270 31.63 13.54 -13.39
CA VAL A 270 32.35 14.47 -14.27
C VAL A 270 32.21 13.94 -15.70
N THR A 271 31.83 14.82 -16.62
CA THR A 271 31.62 14.45 -18.02
C THR A 271 32.95 14.03 -18.67
N ASP A 272 32.97 12.95 -19.43
CA ASP A 272 34.11 12.45 -20.19
C ASP A 272 34.01 12.83 -21.68
N HIS A 273 32.90 13.39 -22.12
CA HIS A 273 32.64 13.95 -23.44
C HIS A 273 31.75 15.20 -23.32
N GLU A 274 31.51 15.90 -24.42
CA GLU A 274 30.50 16.94 -24.50
C GLU A 274 29.15 16.31 -24.29
N THR A 275 28.39 16.75 -23.23
CA THR A 275 27.20 16.09 -22.75
C THR A 275 26.00 17.04 -22.79
N VAL A 276 24.87 16.59 -23.31
CA VAL A 276 23.60 17.31 -23.22
C VAL A 276 22.87 16.89 -21.97
N VAL A 277 22.73 17.82 -21.03
CA VAL A 277 22.14 17.60 -19.69
C VAL A 277 20.74 18.17 -19.63
N ALA A 278 19.75 17.33 -19.28
CA ALA A 278 18.43 17.77 -18.92
C ALA A 278 18.25 17.83 -17.40
N THR A 279 17.53 18.82 -16.93
CA THR A 279 17.10 18.95 -15.52
C THR A 279 15.64 18.59 -15.42
N ILE A 280 15.34 17.59 -14.57
CA ILE A 280 13.98 17.12 -14.29
C ILE A 280 13.60 17.60 -12.88
N PRO A 281 12.44 18.28 -12.69
CA PRO A 281 12.06 18.91 -11.43
C PRO A 281 11.46 17.92 -10.42
N ILE A 282 12.16 16.80 -10.19
CA ILE A 282 11.87 15.79 -9.15
C ILE A 282 13.14 15.50 -8.35
N GLY A 283 13.02 15.31 -7.05
CA GLY A 283 14.13 14.95 -6.19
C GLY A 283 13.70 14.25 -4.90
N TYR A 284 14.65 14.11 -3.94
CA TYR A 284 14.36 13.38 -2.71
C TYR A 284 13.31 14.05 -1.81
N GLY A 285 13.07 15.34 -1.96
CA GLY A 285 11.96 16.04 -1.30
C GLY A 285 10.58 15.62 -1.79
N ASP A 286 10.51 14.95 -2.96
CA ASP A 286 9.31 14.30 -3.49
C ASP A 286 9.19 12.84 -3.07
N GLY A 287 10.20 12.29 -2.37
CA GLY A 287 10.29 10.87 -2.05
C GLY A 287 11.04 10.06 -3.11
N TYR A 288 11.63 10.70 -4.15
CA TYR A 288 12.45 10.00 -5.13
C TYR A 288 13.81 9.61 -4.51
N PRO A 289 14.20 8.32 -4.51
CA PRO A 289 15.31 7.86 -3.69
C PRO A 289 16.66 8.48 -4.09
N ARG A 290 17.32 9.17 -3.15
CA ARG A 290 18.65 9.74 -3.38
C ARG A 290 19.73 8.69 -3.66
N ALA A 291 19.50 7.44 -3.26
CA ALA A 291 20.37 6.30 -3.52
C ALA A 291 20.50 5.94 -5.01
N LEU A 292 19.59 6.42 -5.87
CA LEU A 292 19.65 6.28 -7.33
C LEU A 292 20.67 7.21 -7.99
N SER A 293 21.35 8.09 -7.25
CA SER A 293 22.42 8.98 -7.74
C SER A 293 23.50 8.19 -8.48
N ASN A 294 23.82 8.56 -9.72
CA ASN A 294 24.75 7.88 -10.62
C ASN A 294 24.38 6.42 -10.96
N LYS A 295 23.17 5.96 -10.68
CA LYS A 295 22.76 4.56 -10.91
C LYS A 295 21.47 4.44 -11.68
N GLY A 296 20.50 5.31 -11.38
CA GLY A 296 19.18 5.27 -11.98
C GLY A 296 19.11 5.87 -13.37
N SER A 297 17.93 5.79 -13.95
CA SER A 297 17.58 6.45 -15.22
C SER A 297 16.15 7.00 -15.16
N ILE A 298 15.82 7.88 -16.09
CA ILE A 298 14.46 8.38 -16.35
C ILE A 298 14.15 8.08 -17.82
N LEU A 299 12.90 7.76 -18.16
CA LEU A 299 12.49 7.54 -19.55
C LEU A 299 12.07 8.85 -20.20
N ILE A 300 12.65 9.15 -21.35
CA ILE A 300 12.33 10.29 -22.20
C ILE A 300 12.12 9.76 -23.63
N HIS A 301 10.95 9.99 -24.21
CA HIS A 301 10.57 9.47 -25.53
C HIS A 301 10.81 7.93 -25.67
N GLY A 302 10.58 7.19 -24.58
CA GLY A 302 10.81 5.74 -24.56
C GLY A 302 12.27 5.31 -24.42
N LYS A 303 13.23 6.24 -24.27
CA LYS A 303 14.66 5.93 -24.10
C LYS A 303 15.10 6.17 -22.66
N LYS A 304 16.03 5.36 -22.13
CA LYS A 304 16.63 5.55 -20.80
C LYS A 304 17.65 6.68 -20.83
N ALA A 305 17.42 7.73 -20.04
CA ALA A 305 18.33 8.85 -19.78
C ALA A 305 19.02 8.64 -18.42
N PRO A 306 20.31 8.33 -18.33
CA PRO A 306 21.01 8.06 -17.08
C PRO A 306 21.06 9.28 -16.15
N ILE A 307 20.95 9.05 -14.84
CA ILE A 307 21.06 10.08 -13.81
C ILE A 307 22.54 10.48 -13.63
N LEU A 308 22.81 11.77 -13.77
CA LEU A 308 24.14 12.37 -13.64
C LEU A 308 24.32 13.02 -12.26
N GLY A 309 25.27 12.53 -11.49
CA GLY A 309 25.61 13.09 -10.19
C GLY A 309 24.57 12.77 -9.11
N ARG A 310 24.58 13.56 -8.05
CA ARG A 310 23.65 13.38 -6.91
C ARG A 310 22.29 13.97 -7.20
N ILE A 311 21.23 13.20 -6.95
CA ILE A 311 19.87 13.68 -6.91
C ILE A 311 19.77 14.77 -5.84
N CYS A 312 19.22 15.93 -6.21
CA CYS A 312 19.00 17.07 -5.32
C CYS A 312 17.64 16.94 -4.58
N MET A 313 17.31 17.94 -3.74
CA MET A 313 16.04 17.94 -3.03
C MET A 313 14.85 18.00 -4.00
N ASP A 314 14.95 18.83 -5.05
CA ASP A 314 13.84 19.17 -5.93
C ASP A 314 14.13 18.90 -7.41
N GLN A 315 15.34 18.47 -7.76
CA GLN A 315 15.78 18.32 -9.15
C GLN A 315 16.75 17.15 -9.33
N THR A 316 16.68 16.53 -10.51
CA THR A 316 17.55 15.45 -10.95
C THR A 316 18.11 15.79 -12.34
N MET A 317 19.41 15.64 -12.53
CA MET A 317 20.06 15.82 -13.82
C MET A 317 20.21 14.50 -14.53
N VAL A 318 19.93 14.45 -15.83
CA VAL A 318 20.07 13.25 -16.67
C VAL A 318 20.79 13.56 -17.96
N ASP A 319 21.47 12.56 -18.51
CA ASP A 319 22.10 12.64 -19.83
C ASP A 319 21.08 12.36 -20.94
N ILE A 320 20.93 13.31 -21.85
CA ILE A 320 20.05 13.18 -23.02
C ILE A 320 20.83 13.30 -24.34
N SER A 321 22.15 13.10 -24.34
CA SER A 321 22.99 13.21 -25.54
C SER A 321 22.52 12.25 -26.66
N ASP A 322 21.97 11.09 -26.29
CA ASP A 322 21.40 10.11 -27.23
C ASP A 322 19.90 10.33 -27.54
N ILE A 323 19.34 11.46 -27.09
CA ILE A 323 17.94 11.83 -27.30
C ILE A 323 17.83 13.24 -27.90
N PRO A 324 18.37 13.46 -29.10
CA PRO A 324 18.49 14.80 -29.69
C PRO A 324 17.15 15.47 -30.00
N GLU A 325 16.07 14.71 -30.07
CA GLU A 325 14.70 15.21 -30.23
C GLU A 325 14.07 15.77 -28.95
N ALA A 326 14.70 15.55 -27.77
CA ALA A 326 14.18 16.02 -26.49
C ALA A 326 14.25 17.55 -26.37
N LYS A 327 13.21 18.15 -25.82
CA LYS A 327 13.08 19.60 -25.59
C LYS A 327 12.47 19.91 -24.24
N GLU A 328 12.64 21.14 -23.77
CA GLU A 328 11.99 21.64 -22.57
C GLU A 328 10.46 21.54 -22.69
N GLY A 329 9.80 21.08 -21.61
CA GLY A 329 8.38 20.80 -21.56
C GLY A 329 7.97 19.39 -22.00
N ASP A 330 8.90 18.56 -22.52
CA ASP A 330 8.59 17.17 -22.86
C ASP A 330 8.32 16.35 -21.60
N GLU A 331 7.27 15.51 -21.66
CA GLU A 331 6.92 14.58 -20.59
C GLU A 331 8.02 13.52 -20.42
N VAL A 332 8.34 13.21 -19.19
CA VAL A 332 9.25 12.13 -18.80
C VAL A 332 8.56 11.17 -17.84
N VAL A 333 8.96 9.89 -17.89
CA VAL A 333 8.45 8.86 -17.00
C VAL A 333 9.55 8.45 -16.02
N VAL A 334 9.28 8.65 -14.74
CA VAL A 334 10.21 8.36 -13.62
C VAL A 334 9.99 6.93 -13.11
N ILE A 335 8.72 6.49 -13.04
CA ILE A 335 8.29 5.11 -12.73
C ILE A 335 7.14 4.79 -13.68
N GLY A 336 7.22 3.66 -14.39
CA GLY A 336 6.19 3.21 -15.32
C GLY A 336 6.71 3.01 -16.74
N LYS A 337 5.78 3.00 -17.70
CA LYS A 337 6.04 2.71 -19.12
C LYS A 337 6.13 3.97 -19.96
N SER A 338 7.07 3.98 -20.92
CA SER A 338 7.17 4.97 -21.99
C SER A 338 7.60 4.26 -23.27
N GLY A 339 6.73 4.23 -24.29
CA GLY A 339 6.94 3.41 -25.47
C GLY A 339 7.09 1.92 -25.11
N ASP A 340 8.13 1.29 -25.63
CA ASP A 340 8.44 -0.13 -25.38
C ASP A 340 9.26 -0.36 -24.11
N ASN A 341 9.71 0.70 -23.44
CA ASN A 341 10.54 0.62 -22.24
C ASN A 341 9.72 0.87 -20.96
N GLU A 342 10.20 0.27 -19.87
CA GLU A 342 9.61 0.40 -18.52
C GLU A 342 10.72 0.64 -17.49
N LEU A 343 10.41 1.46 -16.49
CA LEU A 343 11.10 1.54 -15.21
C LEU A 343 10.09 1.11 -14.15
N SER A 344 10.08 -0.17 -13.79
CA SER A 344 9.14 -0.69 -12.81
C SER A 344 9.47 -0.19 -11.41
N ALA A 345 8.48 -0.17 -10.51
CA ALA A 345 8.72 0.20 -9.11
C ALA A 345 9.67 -0.79 -8.43
N GLU A 346 9.65 -2.06 -8.84
CA GLU A 346 10.57 -3.09 -8.37
C GLU A 346 12.01 -2.78 -8.79
N GLU A 347 12.26 -2.53 -10.11
CA GLU A 347 13.59 -2.15 -10.61
C GLU A 347 14.15 -0.92 -9.91
N VAL A 348 13.34 0.14 -9.81
CA VAL A 348 13.73 1.41 -9.20
C VAL A 348 14.03 1.25 -7.71
N SER A 349 13.20 0.51 -6.97
CA SER A 349 13.40 0.31 -5.53
C SER A 349 14.60 -0.60 -5.23
N GLU A 350 14.77 -1.70 -5.98
CA GLU A 350 15.91 -2.60 -5.83
C GLU A 350 17.25 -1.88 -6.09
N LEU A 351 17.30 -1.08 -7.14
CA LEU A 351 18.49 -0.26 -7.47
C LEU A 351 18.81 0.76 -6.36
N ALA A 352 17.79 1.23 -5.66
CA ALA A 352 17.91 2.11 -4.49
C ALA A 352 18.29 1.35 -3.21
N GLY A 353 18.32 0.01 -3.20
CA GLY A 353 18.53 -0.80 -2.00
C GLY A 353 17.29 -0.88 -1.08
N SER A 354 16.10 -0.73 -1.64
CA SER A 354 14.81 -0.75 -0.98
C SER A 354 13.88 -1.79 -1.66
N PHE A 355 12.57 -1.64 -1.51
CA PHE A 355 11.56 -2.52 -2.14
C PHE A 355 10.30 -1.73 -2.48
N ASN A 356 9.46 -2.29 -3.35
CA ASN A 356 8.31 -1.61 -3.94
C ASN A 356 7.32 -1.03 -2.91
N TYR A 357 7.09 -1.69 -1.76
CA TYR A 357 6.22 -1.19 -0.69
C TYR A 357 6.69 0.15 -0.12
N GLU A 358 8.00 0.26 0.16
CA GLU A 358 8.62 1.46 0.70
C GLU A 358 8.58 2.59 -0.33
N LEU A 359 9.02 2.32 -1.56
CA LEU A 359 9.02 3.29 -2.65
C LEU A 359 7.65 3.95 -2.87
N LEU A 360 6.57 3.14 -2.89
CA LEU A 360 5.21 3.66 -3.06
C LEU A 360 4.78 4.55 -1.88
N CYS A 361 5.07 4.11 -0.66
CA CYS A 361 4.68 4.84 0.56
C CYS A 361 5.47 6.13 0.76
N ASP A 362 6.70 6.19 0.25
CA ASP A 362 7.60 7.34 0.40
C ASP A 362 7.32 8.47 -0.61
N LEU A 363 6.49 8.24 -1.63
CA LEU A 363 6.06 9.29 -2.53
C LEU A 363 5.41 10.44 -1.76
N GLY A 364 6.09 11.59 -1.74
CA GLY A 364 5.75 12.75 -0.93
C GLY A 364 4.34 13.28 -1.21
N LYS A 365 3.72 13.90 -0.20
CA LYS A 365 2.38 14.48 -0.35
C LYS A 365 2.33 15.65 -1.32
N ARG A 366 3.46 16.33 -1.57
CA ARG A 366 3.53 17.45 -2.54
C ARG A 366 3.49 16.99 -4.01
N ILE A 367 3.56 15.66 -4.28
CA ILE A 367 3.25 15.10 -5.59
C ILE A 367 1.73 14.98 -5.68
N PRO A 368 1.06 15.68 -6.59
CA PRO A 368 -0.37 15.49 -6.80
C PRO A 368 -0.64 14.06 -7.35
N ARG A 369 -1.72 13.43 -6.85
CA ARG A 369 -2.25 12.18 -7.38
C ARG A 369 -3.38 12.52 -8.34
N VAL A 370 -3.27 12.05 -9.57
CA VAL A 370 -4.27 12.26 -10.62
C VAL A 370 -4.93 10.92 -10.92
N TYR A 371 -6.22 10.83 -10.66
CA TYR A 371 -6.97 9.58 -10.76
C TYR A 371 -7.59 9.42 -12.14
N TYR A 372 -7.32 8.28 -12.77
CA TYR A 372 -7.84 7.92 -14.09
C TYR A 372 -8.85 6.77 -13.98
N ARG A 373 -9.94 6.89 -14.75
CA ARG A 373 -10.92 5.83 -14.97
C ARG A 373 -11.36 5.88 -16.43
N HIS A 374 -11.29 4.73 -17.12
CA HIS A 374 -11.60 4.62 -18.56
C HIS A 374 -10.83 5.64 -19.41
N GLY A 375 -9.55 5.84 -19.10
CA GLY A 375 -8.66 6.78 -19.79
C GLY A 375 -8.97 8.26 -19.54
N LYS A 376 -9.87 8.60 -18.61
CA LYS A 376 -10.25 9.97 -18.27
C LYS A 376 -9.86 10.31 -16.84
N VAL A 377 -9.45 11.55 -16.61
CA VAL A 377 -9.23 12.08 -15.27
C VAL A 377 -10.58 12.24 -14.57
N VAL A 378 -10.72 11.59 -13.40
CA VAL A 378 -11.94 11.63 -12.58
C VAL A 378 -11.76 12.37 -11.26
N GLY A 379 -10.53 12.75 -10.92
CA GLY A 379 -10.23 13.55 -9.74
C GLY A 379 -8.74 13.72 -9.53
N SER A 380 -8.38 14.51 -8.52
CA SER A 380 -7.00 14.66 -8.07
C SER A 380 -6.93 14.91 -6.57
N LYS A 381 -5.74 14.74 -6.02
CA LYS A 381 -5.42 15.04 -4.63
C LYS A 381 -4.05 15.68 -4.57
N ASP A 382 -3.96 16.84 -3.94
CA ASP A 382 -2.70 17.54 -3.66
C ASP A 382 -2.72 18.22 -2.28
N TYR A 383 -1.70 18.98 -1.96
CA TYR A 383 -1.62 19.70 -0.68
C TYR A 383 -2.59 20.89 -0.56
N ASN A 384 -2.93 21.48 -1.70
CA ASN A 384 -3.70 22.71 -1.72
C ASN A 384 -5.17 22.47 -2.02
N GLU A 385 -5.45 21.43 -2.80
CA GLU A 385 -6.79 21.15 -3.27
C GLU A 385 -6.99 19.66 -3.54
N ASP A 386 -8.00 19.07 -2.88
CA ASP A 386 -8.46 17.71 -3.16
C ASP A 386 -9.69 17.80 -4.09
N ASP A 387 -9.61 17.18 -5.26
CA ASP A 387 -10.72 17.12 -6.22
C ASP A 387 -11.18 15.68 -6.43
N TYR A 388 -12.30 15.32 -5.79
CA TYR A 388 -12.89 13.99 -5.82
C TYR A 388 -14.27 13.99 -6.49
N ARG A 389 -14.40 14.61 -7.68
CA ARG A 389 -15.70 14.84 -8.36
C ARG A 389 -16.57 13.60 -8.45
N ASP A 390 -15.99 12.44 -8.75
CA ASP A 390 -16.69 11.18 -8.85
C ASP A 390 -16.83 10.44 -7.50
N PHE A 391 -16.35 11.02 -6.41
CA PHE A 391 -16.32 10.40 -5.09
C PHE A 391 -17.17 11.18 -4.04
N MET A 392 -17.75 12.30 -4.43
CA MET A 392 -18.70 13.06 -3.62
C MET A 392 -20.11 12.72 -4.00
#